data_574c5b99105f9d1cbb246b30a24424d8
#
_entry.id   574c5b99105f9d1cbb246b30a24424d8
#
_cell.length_a   1.000
_cell.length_b   1.000
_cell.length_c   1.000
_cell.angle_alpha   90.00
_cell.angle_beta   90.00
_cell.angle_gamma   90.00
#
_symmetry.space_group_name_H-M   'P 1'
#
loop_
_entity.id
_entity.type
_entity.pdbx_description
1 polymer ?
#
loop_
_entity_poly.entity_id
_entity_poly.type
_entity_poly.pdbx_seq_one_letter_code
_entity_poly.pdbx_strand_id
1 'polypeptide(L)'
;MTDIHAIISKATIDLIDLTGYEKAVDIQSVLYMNLSGYTLAEECTEVAEAGDKLAEAVESWMIELGLQGCTESTIRTYAYNLRSFLADVPKALEDITERDIKMHLARGKMGKMNVRCTRKWSDATYNLRLRALRGFFNYCYEYDLIPENPIKRIKDTKTAHVMQPIMSAEEREMVRSKCHTEREIALVDFLYSSGVRVSELVSLNRQDIDFRRRRAKCFGKGRKEREITFSAECGVHLAEYLAQRTDHNEALFVSSVKPHQRLTKAGIRALLKKIKARDERLARVKLTPHVYRRTRGTDLINRGMPAELLAKKLGHENVQTLLTCYAEIRQETVWAAEEKYG
;
A
#
# COMPACT_ATOMS: atom_id res chain seq x y z
N MET A 1 36.01 -29.11 -9.70
CA MET A 1 34.80 -29.20 -8.84
C MET A 1 35.07 -28.41 -7.58
N THR A 2 34.46 -27.25 -7.48
CA THR A 2 34.57 -26.45 -6.26
C THR A 2 33.62 -27.08 -5.20
N ASP A 3 34.20 -27.49 -4.09
CA ASP A 3 33.45 -28.18 -3.03
C ASP A 3 32.51 -27.20 -2.35
N ILE A 4 31.19 -27.50 -2.35
CA ILE A 4 30.17 -26.70 -1.72
C ILE A 4 30.45 -26.49 -0.23
N HIS A 5 31.11 -27.48 0.41
CA HIS A 5 31.56 -27.39 1.81
C HIS A 5 32.61 -26.30 2.01
N ALA A 6 33.54 -26.16 1.06
CA ALA A 6 34.56 -25.11 1.12
C ALA A 6 33.98 -23.71 0.99
N ILE A 7 32.92 -23.52 0.14
CA ILE A 7 32.25 -22.26 -0.02
C ILE A 7 31.44 -21.90 1.23
N ILE A 8 30.68 -22.86 1.78
CA ILE A 8 29.91 -22.64 3.02
C ILE A 8 30.85 -22.29 4.17
N SER A 9 31.99 -23.01 4.30
CA SER A 9 32.98 -22.74 5.34
C SER A 9 33.60 -21.35 5.21
N LYS A 10 33.93 -20.92 3.98
CA LYS A 10 34.44 -19.58 3.73
C LYS A 10 33.42 -18.49 4.05
N ALA A 11 32.19 -18.64 3.56
CA ALA A 11 31.10 -17.72 3.87
C ALA A 11 30.81 -17.65 5.40
N THR A 12 30.96 -18.75 6.13
CA THR A 12 30.81 -18.77 7.60
C THR A 12 31.90 -17.95 8.28
N ILE A 13 33.14 -18.04 7.82
CA ILE A 13 34.27 -17.24 8.36
C ILE A 13 33.97 -15.74 8.16
N ASP A 14 33.55 -15.35 6.97
CA ASP A 14 33.22 -13.95 6.67
C ASP A 14 32.01 -13.44 7.51
N LEU A 15 31.08 -14.32 7.86
CA LEU A 15 29.92 -14.00 8.69
C LEU A 15 30.25 -13.87 10.19
N ILE A 16 31.30 -14.53 10.68
CA ILE A 16 31.72 -14.44 12.08
C ILE A 16 32.05 -12.99 12.47
N ASP A 17 32.73 -12.28 11.58
CA ASP A 17 33.11 -10.88 11.79
C ASP A 17 31.90 -9.92 11.80
N LEU A 18 30.83 -10.29 11.08
CA LEU A 18 29.62 -9.46 10.94
C LEU A 18 28.54 -9.76 12.00
N THR A 19 28.42 -11.01 12.43
CA THR A 19 27.24 -11.45 13.22
C THR A 19 27.60 -12.10 14.55
N GLY A 20 28.87 -12.39 14.78
CA GLY A 20 29.38 -13.17 15.91
C GLY A 20 29.28 -14.70 15.69
N TYR A 21 30.09 -15.45 16.43
CA TYR A 21 30.34 -16.89 16.22
C TYR A 21 29.05 -17.74 16.27
N GLU A 22 28.22 -17.56 17.31
CA GLU A 22 26.99 -18.37 17.48
C GLU A 22 26.01 -18.22 16.31
N LYS A 23 25.76 -16.99 15.87
CA LYS A 23 24.85 -16.74 14.74
C LYS A 23 25.43 -17.23 13.41
N ALA A 24 26.74 -17.13 13.22
CA ALA A 24 27.40 -17.64 12.03
C ALA A 24 27.27 -19.16 11.92
N VAL A 25 27.36 -19.89 13.04
CA VAL A 25 27.19 -21.36 13.10
C VAL A 25 25.73 -21.76 12.82
N ASP A 26 24.76 -21.00 13.30
CA ASP A 26 23.34 -21.23 12.98
C ASP A 26 23.07 -21.04 11.48
N ILE A 27 23.60 -19.97 10.89
CA ILE A 27 23.50 -19.71 9.44
C ILE A 27 24.20 -20.82 8.65
N GLN A 28 25.36 -21.26 9.07
CA GLN A 28 26.08 -22.38 8.46
C GLN A 28 25.22 -23.65 8.41
N SER A 29 24.57 -23.98 9.53
CA SER A 29 23.68 -25.14 9.63
C SER A 29 22.50 -25.06 8.66
N VAL A 30 21.91 -23.87 8.50
CA VAL A 30 20.84 -23.62 7.54
C VAL A 30 21.34 -23.74 6.09
N LEU A 31 22.55 -23.24 5.78
CA LEU A 31 23.16 -23.38 4.47
C LEU A 31 23.43 -24.84 4.12
N TYR A 32 23.97 -25.62 5.03
CA TYR A 32 24.18 -27.06 4.84
C TYR A 32 22.86 -27.80 4.60
N MET A 33 21.82 -27.55 5.39
CA MET A 33 20.51 -28.19 5.20
C MET A 33 19.87 -27.87 3.85
N ASN A 34 20.04 -26.66 3.35
CA ASN A 34 19.43 -26.24 2.08
C ASN A 34 20.26 -26.60 0.86
N LEU A 35 21.58 -26.77 0.99
CA LEU A 35 22.50 -26.99 -0.12
C LEU A 35 23.06 -28.43 -0.20
N SER A 36 22.79 -29.29 0.78
CA SER A 36 23.31 -30.67 0.85
C SER A 36 22.87 -31.59 -0.30
N GLY A 37 21.91 -31.19 -1.10
CA GLY A 37 21.41 -31.95 -2.27
C GLY A 37 21.90 -31.39 -3.61
N TYR A 38 22.73 -30.34 -3.61
CA TYR A 38 23.20 -29.68 -4.83
C TYR A 38 24.67 -29.97 -5.08
N THR A 39 25.04 -30.21 -6.36
CA THR A 39 26.40 -30.24 -6.83
C THR A 39 26.67 -28.96 -7.58
N LEU A 40 27.81 -28.31 -7.29
CA LEU A 40 28.27 -27.16 -8.06
C LEU A 40 28.81 -27.67 -9.39
N ALA A 41 28.16 -27.30 -10.50
CA ALA A 41 28.73 -27.39 -11.83
C ALA A 41 29.65 -26.18 -12.07
N GLU A 42 30.75 -26.39 -12.80
CA GLU A 42 31.54 -25.25 -13.29
C GLU A 42 30.64 -24.29 -14.07
N GLU A 43 30.79 -23.00 -13.78
CA GLU A 43 30.00 -21.93 -14.40
C GLU A 43 30.05 -22.05 -15.92
N CYS A 44 28.90 -22.21 -16.54
CA CYS A 44 28.74 -21.89 -17.93
C CYS A 44 28.73 -20.36 -18.01
N THR A 45 29.80 -19.78 -18.52
CA THR A 45 30.00 -18.31 -18.65
C THR A 45 28.81 -17.60 -19.33
N GLU A 46 28.14 -18.30 -20.26
CA GLU A 46 26.93 -17.80 -20.93
C GLU A 46 25.74 -17.59 -20.00
N VAL A 47 25.60 -18.42 -18.97
CA VAL A 47 24.49 -18.27 -17.98
C VAL A 47 24.78 -17.14 -16.99
N ALA A 48 26.05 -16.92 -16.65
CA ALA A 48 26.46 -15.80 -15.79
C ALA A 48 26.23 -14.46 -16.52
N GLU A 49 26.59 -14.33 -17.77
CA GLU A 49 26.33 -13.13 -18.58
C GLU A 49 24.85 -12.85 -18.77
N ALA A 50 24.00 -13.86 -18.95
CA ALA A 50 22.56 -13.70 -19.07
C ALA A 50 21.91 -13.28 -17.74
N GLY A 51 22.41 -13.78 -16.59
CA GLY A 51 21.98 -13.38 -15.25
C GLY A 51 22.33 -11.92 -14.96
N ASP A 52 23.50 -11.47 -15.36
CA ASP A 52 23.97 -10.10 -15.18
C ASP A 52 23.13 -9.11 -16.01
N LYS A 53 22.84 -9.42 -17.27
CA LYS A 53 22.00 -8.57 -18.15
C LYS A 53 20.58 -8.37 -17.59
N LEU A 54 19.95 -9.42 -17.07
CA LEU A 54 18.62 -9.31 -16.47
C LEU A 54 18.66 -8.47 -15.19
N ALA A 55 19.66 -8.67 -14.33
CA ALA A 55 19.84 -7.90 -13.11
C ALA A 55 20.07 -6.42 -13.41
N GLU A 56 20.93 -6.12 -14.38
CA GLU A 56 21.23 -4.78 -14.87
C GLU A 56 19.98 -4.10 -15.47
N ALA A 57 19.20 -4.81 -16.28
CA ALA A 57 17.95 -4.29 -16.83
C ALA A 57 16.92 -3.94 -15.73
N VAL A 58 16.81 -4.78 -14.69
CA VAL A 58 15.92 -4.52 -13.54
C VAL A 58 16.37 -3.29 -12.78
N GLU A 59 17.65 -3.16 -12.48
CA GLU A 59 18.21 -2.01 -11.75
C GLU A 59 18.02 -0.71 -12.53
N SER A 60 18.40 -0.71 -13.81
CA SER A 60 18.26 0.44 -14.70
C SER A 60 16.80 0.88 -14.82
N TRP A 61 15.86 -0.06 -14.94
CA TRP A 61 14.44 0.27 -14.95
C TRP A 61 13.96 0.88 -13.62
N MET A 62 14.46 0.41 -12.47
CA MET A 62 14.11 1.01 -11.17
C MET A 62 14.63 2.45 -11.05
N ILE A 63 15.83 2.71 -11.57
CA ILE A 63 16.41 4.07 -11.66
C ILE A 63 15.52 4.95 -12.55
N GLU A 64 15.14 4.48 -13.72
CA GLU A 64 14.27 5.20 -14.65
C GLU A 64 12.93 5.57 -14.02
N LEU A 65 12.27 4.63 -13.30
CA LEU A 65 11.05 4.92 -12.56
C LEU A 65 11.26 6.03 -11.51
N GLY A 66 12.43 6.08 -10.88
CA GLY A 66 12.80 7.14 -9.95
C GLY A 66 12.92 8.50 -10.65
N LEU A 67 13.60 8.55 -11.80
CA LEU A 67 13.76 9.76 -12.62
C LEU A 67 12.42 10.27 -13.17
N GLN A 68 11.49 9.37 -13.51
CA GLN A 68 10.11 9.70 -13.91
C GLN A 68 9.24 10.20 -12.74
N GLY A 69 9.79 10.33 -11.54
CA GLY A 69 9.08 10.84 -10.37
C GLY A 69 8.12 9.85 -9.72
N CYS A 70 8.25 8.55 -9.99
CA CYS A 70 7.50 7.53 -9.29
C CYS A 70 7.82 7.55 -7.80
N THR A 71 6.76 7.38 -6.96
CA THR A 71 6.98 7.30 -5.51
C THR A 71 7.72 6.02 -5.14
N GLU A 72 8.53 6.06 -4.09
CA GLU A 72 9.23 4.89 -3.55
C GLU A 72 8.28 3.69 -3.32
N SER A 73 7.05 3.97 -2.85
CA SER A 73 6.01 2.94 -2.68
C SER A 73 5.59 2.28 -4.01
N THR A 74 5.55 3.04 -5.11
CA THR A 74 5.24 2.52 -6.44
C THR A 74 6.39 1.64 -6.93
N ILE A 75 7.61 2.13 -6.81
CA ILE A 75 8.83 1.40 -7.20
C ILE A 75 8.93 0.08 -6.44
N ARG A 76 8.75 0.10 -5.11
CA ARG A 76 8.72 -1.12 -4.28
C ARG A 76 7.63 -2.11 -4.73
N THR A 77 6.46 -1.62 -5.09
CA THR A 77 5.36 -2.47 -5.58
C THR A 77 5.71 -3.11 -6.91
N TYR A 78 6.29 -2.35 -7.82
CA TYR A 78 6.71 -2.86 -9.13
C TYR A 78 7.86 -3.87 -8.99
N ALA A 79 8.87 -3.54 -8.18
CA ALA A 79 9.97 -4.45 -7.86
C ALA A 79 9.48 -5.78 -7.28
N TYR A 80 8.55 -5.72 -6.31
CA TYR A 80 7.97 -6.93 -5.72
C TYR A 80 7.26 -7.80 -6.77
N ASN A 81 6.45 -7.19 -7.64
CA ASN A 81 5.71 -7.93 -8.66
C ASN A 81 6.64 -8.53 -9.72
N LEU A 82 7.66 -7.78 -10.15
CA LEU A 82 8.65 -8.26 -11.10
C LEU A 82 9.49 -9.41 -10.51
N ARG A 83 10.01 -9.25 -9.30
CA ARG A 83 10.74 -10.34 -8.61
C ARG A 83 9.90 -11.59 -8.44
N SER A 84 8.60 -11.44 -8.11
CA SER A 84 7.68 -12.59 -8.02
C SER A 84 7.51 -13.32 -9.35
N PHE A 85 7.54 -12.59 -10.47
CA PHE A 85 7.50 -13.15 -11.82
C PHE A 85 8.82 -13.86 -12.17
N LEU A 86 9.95 -13.21 -11.98
CA LEU A 86 11.27 -13.76 -12.30
C LEU A 86 11.58 -15.02 -11.47
N ALA A 87 11.12 -15.08 -10.23
CA ALA A 87 11.23 -16.30 -9.41
C ALA A 87 10.36 -17.46 -9.91
N ASP A 88 9.24 -17.18 -10.60
CA ASP A 88 8.34 -18.20 -11.19
C ASP A 88 8.78 -18.59 -12.60
N VAL A 89 9.55 -17.74 -13.28
CA VAL A 89 10.06 -17.90 -14.65
C VAL A 89 11.57 -17.62 -14.65
N PRO A 90 12.41 -18.59 -14.19
CA PRO A 90 13.86 -18.41 -14.13
C PRO A 90 14.48 -18.64 -15.52
N LYS A 91 14.37 -17.64 -16.40
CA LYS A 91 14.89 -17.64 -17.78
C LYS A 91 15.74 -16.38 -18.03
N ALA A 92 16.60 -16.43 -19.03
CA ALA A 92 17.26 -15.24 -19.55
C ALA A 92 16.23 -14.26 -20.12
N LEU A 93 16.54 -12.97 -20.13
CA LEU A 93 15.61 -11.92 -20.53
C LEU A 93 15.06 -12.13 -21.94
N GLU A 94 15.93 -12.54 -22.87
CA GLU A 94 15.63 -12.78 -24.28
C GLU A 94 14.73 -14.02 -24.50
N ASP A 95 14.75 -14.98 -23.57
CA ASP A 95 14.00 -16.24 -23.65
C ASP A 95 12.62 -16.17 -23.03
N ILE A 96 12.26 -15.04 -22.42
CA ILE A 96 10.94 -14.84 -21.80
C ILE A 96 9.89 -14.61 -22.88
N THR A 97 8.94 -15.53 -22.99
CA THR A 97 7.90 -15.50 -24.02
C THR A 97 6.55 -15.00 -23.48
N GLU A 98 5.65 -14.62 -24.39
CA GLU A 98 4.25 -14.32 -24.08
C GLU A 98 3.58 -15.46 -23.29
N ARG A 99 3.92 -16.72 -23.63
CA ARG A 99 3.39 -17.90 -22.94
C ARG A 99 3.81 -17.95 -21.49
N ASP A 100 5.05 -17.63 -21.16
CA ASP A 100 5.56 -17.64 -19.78
C ASP A 100 4.83 -16.62 -18.93
N ILE A 101 4.63 -15.40 -19.45
CA ILE A 101 3.88 -14.34 -18.77
C ILE A 101 2.43 -14.77 -18.57
N LYS A 102 1.77 -15.30 -19.60
CA LYS A 102 0.38 -15.81 -19.50
C LYS A 102 0.24 -16.92 -18.45
N MET A 103 1.20 -17.84 -18.41
CA MET A 103 1.20 -18.96 -17.44
C MET A 103 1.37 -18.44 -16.01
N HIS A 104 2.29 -17.49 -15.76
CA HIS A 104 2.43 -16.86 -14.44
C HIS A 104 1.14 -16.18 -13.99
N LEU A 105 0.53 -15.37 -14.86
CA LEU A 105 -0.72 -14.67 -14.57
C LEU A 105 -1.89 -15.65 -14.35
N ALA A 106 -1.98 -16.73 -15.14
CA ALA A 106 -2.99 -17.77 -14.99
C ALA A 106 -2.85 -18.53 -13.67
N ARG A 107 -1.63 -18.92 -13.28
CA ARG A 107 -1.36 -19.54 -11.97
C ARG A 107 -1.86 -18.67 -10.82
N GLY A 108 -1.60 -17.36 -10.88
CA GLY A 108 -2.08 -16.41 -9.88
C GLY A 108 -3.60 -16.33 -9.81
N LYS A 109 -4.28 -16.29 -10.96
CA LYS A 109 -5.76 -16.31 -11.04
C LYS A 109 -6.36 -17.61 -10.50
N MET A 110 -5.68 -18.74 -10.70
CA MET A 110 -6.12 -20.06 -10.22
C MET A 110 -5.76 -20.32 -8.74
N GLY A 111 -4.92 -19.49 -8.12
CA GLY A 111 -4.39 -19.71 -6.77
C GLY A 111 -3.35 -20.82 -6.71
N LYS A 112 -2.55 -21.00 -7.77
CA LYS A 112 -1.56 -22.08 -7.92
C LYS A 112 -0.13 -21.52 -8.06
N MET A 113 0.19 -20.42 -7.37
CA MET A 113 1.51 -19.80 -7.47
C MET A 113 2.62 -20.64 -6.84
N ASN A 114 2.36 -21.21 -5.67
CA ASN A 114 3.25 -22.16 -4.99
C ASN A 114 2.47 -22.93 -3.93
N VAL A 115 3.10 -23.92 -3.30
CA VAL A 115 2.47 -24.77 -2.26
C VAL A 115 1.93 -23.96 -1.07
N ARG A 116 2.53 -22.79 -0.75
CA ARG A 116 2.16 -21.94 0.39
C ARG A 116 1.16 -20.85 0.02
N CYS A 117 1.03 -20.49 -1.28
CA CYS A 117 0.17 -19.41 -1.76
C CYS A 117 -0.94 -19.94 -2.64
N THR A 118 -2.03 -20.38 -2.00
CA THR A 118 -3.24 -20.89 -2.67
C THR A 118 -4.29 -19.80 -2.92
N ARG A 119 -4.03 -18.57 -2.48
CA ARG A 119 -4.97 -17.46 -2.64
C ARG A 119 -5.05 -16.99 -4.08
N LYS A 120 -6.25 -17.08 -4.67
CA LYS A 120 -6.54 -16.54 -6.00
C LYS A 120 -6.38 -15.00 -6.04
N TRP A 121 -5.79 -14.51 -7.11
CA TRP A 121 -5.73 -13.07 -7.33
C TRP A 121 -7.08 -12.52 -7.77
N SER A 122 -7.45 -11.38 -7.21
CA SER A 122 -8.55 -10.57 -7.75
C SER A 122 -8.15 -9.96 -9.11
N ASP A 123 -9.14 -9.50 -9.89
CA ASP A 123 -8.88 -8.81 -11.15
C ASP A 123 -8.01 -7.56 -10.97
N ALA A 124 -8.24 -6.81 -9.89
CA ALA A 124 -7.41 -5.66 -9.53
C ALA A 124 -5.94 -6.06 -9.26
N THR A 125 -5.72 -7.20 -8.58
CA THR A 125 -4.37 -7.72 -8.34
C THR A 125 -3.72 -8.18 -9.64
N TYR A 126 -4.46 -8.88 -10.49
CA TYR A 126 -3.99 -9.28 -11.81
C TYR A 126 -3.54 -8.06 -12.64
N ASN A 127 -4.41 -7.05 -12.77
CA ASN A 127 -4.10 -5.83 -13.53
C ASN A 127 -2.92 -5.05 -12.94
N LEU A 128 -2.77 -5.03 -11.60
CA LEU A 128 -1.61 -4.40 -10.95
C LEU A 128 -0.30 -5.12 -11.33
N ARG A 129 -0.30 -6.45 -11.31
CA ARG A 129 0.86 -7.25 -11.70
C ARG A 129 1.17 -7.11 -13.19
N LEU A 130 0.16 -7.21 -14.03
CA LEU A 130 0.30 -6.99 -15.46
C LEU A 130 0.87 -5.60 -15.78
N ARG A 131 0.45 -4.57 -15.07
CA ARG A 131 0.98 -3.21 -15.24
C ARG A 131 2.48 -3.13 -14.88
N ALA A 132 2.90 -3.77 -13.81
CA ALA A 132 4.32 -3.81 -13.44
C ALA A 132 5.15 -4.52 -14.50
N LEU A 133 4.71 -5.70 -14.97
CA LEU A 133 5.39 -6.43 -16.03
C LEU A 133 5.39 -5.65 -17.35
N ARG A 134 4.28 -5.02 -17.69
CA ARG A 134 4.18 -4.18 -18.90
C ARG A 134 5.16 -3.02 -18.86
N GLY A 135 5.30 -2.36 -17.70
CA GLY A 135 6.29 -1.29 -17.53
C GLY A 135 7.71 -1.79 -17.77
N PHE A 136 8.08 -2.95 -17.22
CA PHE A 136 9.41 -3.52 -17.39
C PHE A 136 9.68 -3.97 -18.84
N PHE A 137 8.81 -4.75 -19.45
CA PHE A 137 9.04 -5.25 -20.81
C PHE A 137 8.92 -4.16 -21.88
N ASN A 138 8.12 -3.11 -21.65
CA ASN A 138 8.14 -1.93 -22.51
C ASN A 138 9.50 -1.23 -22.43
N TYR A 139 10.01 -1.01 -21.20
CA TYR A 139 11.35 -0.47 -20.99
C TYR A 139 12.41 -1.29 -21.71
N CYS A 140 12.43 -2.61 -21.51
CA CYS A 140 13.40 -3.49 -22.17
C CYS A 140 13.33 -3.39 -23.71
N TYR A 141 12.13 -3.26 -24.25
CA TYR A 141 11.93 -3.12 -25.69
C TYR A 141 12.36 -1.74 -26.21
N GLU A 142 12.05 -0.67 -25.49
CA GLU A 142 12.40 0.72 -25.84
C GLU A 142 13.92 0.98 -25.79
N TYR A 143 14.64 0.23 -24.97
CA TYR A 143 16.10 0.31 -24.85
C TYR A 143 16.84 -0.85 -25.60
N ASP A 144 16.16 -1.51 -26.54
CA ASP A 144 16.72 -2.58 -27.39
C ASP A 144 17.33 -3.76 -26.61
N LEU A 145 16.91 -3.99 -25.36
CA LEU A 145 17.36 -5.12 -24.53
C LEU A 145 16.70 -6.45 -24.94
N ILE A 146 15.58 -6.38 -25.67
CA ILE A 146 14.85 -7.52 -26.22
C ILE A 146 14.38 -7.21 -27.64
N PRO A 147 14.41 -8.19 -28.56
CA PRO A 147 14.02 -7.96 -29.96
C PRO A 147 12.53 -7.80 -30.17
N GLU A 148 11.71 -8.43 -29.32
CA GLU A 148 10.26 -8.36 -29.36
C GLU A 148 9.68 -8.15 -27.96
N ASN A 149 8.56 -7.41 -27.87
CA ASN A 149 7.88 -7.17 -26.60
C ASN A 149 6.88 -8.30 -26.29
N PRO A 150 7.18 -9.22 -25.34
CA PRO A 150 6.35 -10.41 -25.09
C PRO A 150 5.01 -10.10 -24.40
N ILE A 151 4.81 -8.86 -23.90
CA ILE A 151 3.58 -8.49 -23.17
C ILE A 151 2.59 -7.70 -24.03
N LYS A 152 2.98 -7.29 -25.25
CA LYS A 152 2.19 -6.40 -26.11
C LYS A 152 0.75 -6.85 -26.33
N ARG A 153 0.50 -8.17 -26.45
CA ARG A 153 -0.82 -8.74 -26.72
C ARG A 153 -1.64 -9.08 -25.47
N ILE A 154 -1.05 -8.99 -24.28
CA ILE A 154 -1.74 -9.34 -23.03
C ILE A 154 -2.58 -8.17 -22.56
N LYS A 155 -3.90 -8.39 -22.45
CA LYS A 155 -4.90 -7.38 -22.08
C LYS A 155 -5.24 -7.41 -20.59
N ASP A 156 -5.64 -6.26 -20.06
CA ASP A 156 -6.21 -6.15 -18.71
C ASP A 156 -7.54 -6.95 -18.63
N THR A 157 -7.82 -7.50 -17.46
CA THR A 157 -9.14 -8.08 -17.17
C THR A 157 -10.12 -6.97 -16.79
N LYS A 158 -11.38 -7.13 -17.21
CA LYS A 158 -12.46 -6.25 -16.75
C LYS A 158 -12.61 -6.43 -15.24
N THR A 159 -12.47 -5.35 -14.50
CA THR A 159 -12.69 -5.35 -13.05
C THR A 159 -14.15 -5.05 -12.79
N ALA A 160 -14.86 -5.96 -12.11
CA ALA A 160 -16.22 -5.69 -11.65
C ALA A 160 -16.18 -4.49 -10.70
N HIS A 161 -17.08 -3.54 -10.90
CA HIS A 161 -17.26 -2.42 -9.99
C HIS A 161 -17.99 -2.93 -8.75
N VAL A 162 -17.23 -3.32 -7.73
CA VAL A 162 -17.79 -3.75 -6.45
C VAL A 162 -17.97 -2.51 -5.59
N MET A 163 -19.22 -2.25 -5.20
CA MET A 163 -19.54 -1.19 -4.23
C MET A 163 -18.73 -1.43 -2.96
N GLN A 164 -18.03 -0.42 -2.58
CA GLN A 164 -17.13 -0.53 -1.45
C GLN A 164 -17.85 -0.08 -0.17
N PRO A 165 -17.69 -0.74 0.97
CA PRO A 165 -18.45 -0.44 2.17
C PRO A 165 -18.20 0.97 2.68
N ILE A 166 -19.27 1.58 3.17
CA ILE A 166 -19.29 2.79 3.99
C ILE A 166 -19.82 2.42 5.38
N MET A 167 -19.66 3.29 6.37
CA MET A 167 -20.21 3.10 7.70
C MET A 167 -21.50 3.94 7.86
N SER A 168 -22.52 3.35 8.49
CA SER A 168 -23.69 4.09 8.91
C SER A 168 -23.37 5.06 10.08
N ALA A 169 -24.31 5.94 10.42
CA ALA A 169 -24.15 6.84 11.57
C ALA A 169 -24.07 6.04 12.88
N GLU A 170 -24.90 5.00 13.01
CA GLU A 170 -24.96 4.10 14.16
C GLU A 170 -23.64 3.31 14.30
N GLU A 171 -23.09 2.81 13.20
CA GLU A 171 -21.81 2.11 13.22
C GLU A 171 -20.66 3.02 13.66
N ARG A 172 -20.65 4.29 13.22
CA ARG A 172 -19.65 5.27 13.65
C ARG A 172 -19.75 5.57 15.14
N GLU A 173 -20.96 5.77 15.65
CA GLU A 173 -21.19 6.02 17.08
C GLU A 173 -20.83 4.79 17.92
N MET A 174 -21.16 3.59 17.43
CA MET A 174 -20.74 2.35 18.07
C MET A 174 -19.21 2.24 18.15
N VAL A 175 -18.48 2.55 17.07
CA VAL A 175 -17.01 2.57 17.09
C VAL A 175 -16.50 3.57 18.11
N ARG A 176 -17.07 4.79 18.15
CA ARG A 176 -16.68 5.84 19.07
C ARG A 176 -16.92 5.45 20.53
N SER A 177 -18.07 4.83 20.84
CA SER A 177 -18.40 4.33 22.19
C SER A 177 -17.42 3.24 22.68
N LYS A 178 -16.67 2.60 21.78
CA LYS A 178 -15.64 1.60 22.11
C LYS A 178 -14.22 2.17 22.16
N CYS A 179 -14.07 3.47 22.02
CA CYS A 179 -12.80 4.14 22.29
C CYS A 179 -12.62 4.29 23.80
N HIS A 180 -11.44 3.97 24.32
CA HIS A 180 -11.12 3.97 25.74
C HIS A 180 -10.20 5.14 26.15
N THR A 181 -9.68 5.89 25.18
CA THR A 181 -8.76 7.01 25.43
C THR A 181 -9.10 8.19 24.53
N GLU A 182 -8.80 9.41 24.98
CA GLU A 182 -9.00 10.62 24.18
C GLU A 182 -8.24 10.55 22.85
N ARG A 183 -7.09 9.90 22.83
CA ARG A 183 -6.34 9.66 21.58
C ARG A 183 -7.14 8.83 20.58
N GLU A 184 -7.85 7.79 21.03
CA GLU A 184 -8.67 6.94 20.16
C GLU A 184 -9.89 7.71 19.66
N ILE A 185 -10.57 8.47 20.52
CA ILE A 185 -11.71 9.32 20.18
C ILE A 185 -11.28 10.38 19.16
N ALA A 186 -10.24 11.15 19.48
CA ALA A 186 -9.70 12.17 18.58
C ALA A 186 -9.29 11.60 17.22
N LEU A 187 -8.70 10.40 17.18
CA LEU A 187 -8.28 9.77 15.94
C LEU A 187 -9.46 9.37 15.05
N VAL A 188 -10.49 8.70 15.61
CA VAL A 188 -11.65 8.26 14.82
C VAL A 188 -12.48 9.45 14.35
N ASP A 189 -12.63 10.47 15.17
CA ASP A 189 -13.33 11.71 14.83
C ASP A 189 -12.57 12.50 13.77
N PHE A 190 -11.24 12.57 13.87
CA PHE A 190 -10.43 13.27 12.87
C PHE A 190 -10.43 12.55 11.52
N LEU A 191 -10.34 11.22 11.53
CA LEU A 191 -10.44 10.41 10.30
C LEU A 191 -11.76 10.64 9.56
N TYR A 192 -12.89 10.66 10.32
CA TYR A 192 -14.21 10.88 9.73
C TYR A 192 -14.43 12.33 9.31
N SER A 193 -14.25 13.29 10.22
CA SER A 193 -14.65 14.68 9.96
C SER A 193 -13.80 15.33 8.87
N SER A 194 -12.50 15.02 8.82
CA SER A 194 -11.60 15.56 7.81
C SER A 194 -11.60 14.77 6.49
N GLY A 195 -11.85 13.46 6.54
CA GLY A 195 -11.69 12.57 5.39
C GLY A 195 -10.25 12.49 4.88
N VAL A 196 -9.27 12.77 5.73
CA VAL A 196 -7.83 12.78 5.41
C VAL A 196 -7.33 11.42 4.96
N ARG A 197 -6.33 11.38 4.05
CA ARG A 197 -5.63 10.11 3.74
C ARG A 197 -4.76 9.70 4.92
N VAL A 198 -4.62 8.40 5.16
CA VAL A 198 -3.76 7.89 6.25
C VAL A 198 -2.31 8.36 6.12
N SER A 199 -1.80 8.53 4.88
CA SER A 199 -0.45 9.07 4.65
C SER A 199 -0.32 10.54 5.06
N GLU A 200 -1.34 11.34 4.81
CA GLU A 200 -1.41 12.74 5.21
C GLU A 200 -1.56 12.85 6.73
N LEU A 201 -2.43 12.03 7.34
CA LEU A 201 -2.63 12.02 8.79
C LEU A 201 -1.35 11.75 9.57
N VAL A 202 -0.56 10.74 9.15
CA VAL A 202 0.68 10.39 9.85
C VAL A 202 1.78 11.45 9.69
N SER A 203 1.71 12.32 8.69
CA SER A 203 2.66 13.41 8.49
C SER A 203 2.29 14.70 9.25
N LEU A 204 1.05 14.82 9.75
CA LEU A 204 0.62 16.03 10.47
C LEU A 204 1.37 16.21 11.78
N ASN A 205 1.70 17.46 12.07
CA ASN A 205 2.27 17.95 13.31
C ASN A 205 1.23 18.71 14.12
N ARG A 206 1.48 18.95 15.41
CA ARG A 206 0.61 19.78 16.28
C ARG A 206 0.43 21.18 15.72
N GLN A 207 1.51 21.78 15.22
CA GLN A 207 1.53 23.15 14.66
C GLN A 207 0.73 23.29 13.36
N ASP A 208 0.42 22.20 12.67
CA ASP A 208 -0.36 22.23 11.43
C ASP A 208 -1.87 22.44 11.70
N ILE A 209 -2.29 22.40 12.98
CA ILE A 209 -3.69 22.50 13.39
C ILE A 209 -4.05 23.93 13.79
N ASP A 210 -4.98 24.51 13.04
CA ASP A 210 -5.67 25.77 13.43
C ASP A 210 -7.01 25.44 14.07
N PHE A 211 -7.05 25.40 15.41
CA PHE A 211 -8.27 25.13 16.19
C PHE A 211 -9.32 26.20 15.99
N ARG A 212 -8.93 27.47 15.85
CA ARG A 212 -9.87 28.59 15.69
C ARG A 212 -10.63 28.49 14.38
N ARG A 213 -9.93 28.15 13.28
CA ARG A 213 -10.54 27.98 11.96
C ARG A 213 -10.99 26.55 11.70
N ARG A 214 -10.66 25.62 12.59
CA ARG A 214 -10.89 24.17 12.44
C ARG A 214 -10.33 23.62 11.12
N ARG A 215 -9.08 23.95 10.85
CA ARG A 215 -8.34 23.57 9.65
C ARG A 215 -7.02 22.92 10.01
N ALA A 216 -6.54 22.08 9.12
CA ALA A 216 -5.19 21.56 9.19
C ALA A 216 -4.53 21.64 7.81
N LYS A 217 -3.24 21.98 7.78
CA LYS A 217 -2.42 21.97 6.58
C LYS A 217 -1.79 20.61 6.38
N CYS A 218 -2.00 19.98 5.24
CA CYS A 218 -1.39 18.70 4.92
C CYS A 218 -0.81 18.69 3.51
N PHE A 219 0.15 17.80 3.28
CA PHE A 219 0.78 17.62 1.97
C PHE A 219 0.19 16.38 1.29
N GLY A 220 -0.39 16.59 0.11
CA GLY A 220 -0.93 15.54 -0.75
C GLY A 220 0.14 14.87 -1.63
N LYS A 221 -0.31 14.09 -2.61
CA LYS A 221 0.56 13.48 -3.64
C LYS A 221 1.31 14.60 -4.39
N GLY A 222 2.60 14.40 -4.61
CA GLY A 222 3.46 15.40 -5.27
C GLY A 222 3.81 16.61 -4.39
N ARG A 223 3.72 16.50 -3.05
CA ARG A 223 4.00 17.59 -2.08
C ARG A 223 3.13 18.83 -2.25
N LYS A 224 1.99 18.75 -2.92
CA LYS A 224 1.04 19.85 -3.01
C LYS A 224 0.39 20.08 -1.65
N GLU A 225 0.55 21.30 -1.11
CA GLU A 225 -0.11 21.72 0.12
C GLU A 225 -1.62 21.81 -0.11
N ARG A 226 -2.40 21.32 0.86
CA ARG A 226 -3.84 21.52 0.91
C ARG A 226 -4.35 21.69 2.32
N GLU A 227 -5.39 22.46 2.47
CA GLU A 227 -6.12 22.57 3.73
C GLU A 227 -7.20 21.48 3.82
N ILE A 228 -7.30 20.87 4.98
CA ILE A 228 -8.42 20.01 5.38
C ILE A 228 -9.18 20.66 6.53
N THR A 229 -10.48 20.42 6.59
CA THR A 229 -11.35 20.96 7.65
C THR A 229 -11.86 19.82 8.52
N PHE A 230 -12.08 20.09 9.80
CA PHE A 230 -12.67 19.15 10.75
C PHE A 230 -13.83 19.77 11.52
N SER A 231 -14.69 18.94 12.15
CA SER A 231 -15.86 19.41 12.88
C SER A 231 -15.50 20.04 14.22
N ALA A 232 -16.44 20.77 14.83
CA ALA A 232 -16.26 21.36 16.15
C ALA A 232 -16.00 20.29 17.22
N GLU A 233 -16.79 19.20 17.20
CA GLU A 233 -16.63 18.05 18.11
C GLU A 233 -15.24 17.43 17.99
N CYS A 234 -14.78 17.18 16.78
CA CYS A 234 -13.42 16.71 16.53
C CYS A 234 -12.36 17.67 17.09
N GLY A 235 -12.60 18.97 16.99
CA GLY A 235 -11.71 20.00 17.56
C GLY A 235 -11.60 19.90 19.09
N VAL A 236 -12.71 19.66 19.77
CA VAL A 236 -12.75 19.45 21.23
C VAL A 236 -11.95 18.22 21.62
N HIS A 237 -12.26 17.06 21.06
CA HIS A 237 -11.57 15.81 21.40
C HIS A 237 -10.07 15.84 21.04
N LEU A 238 -9.72 16.54 19.94
CA LEU A 238 -8.32 16.71 19.57
C LEU A 238 -7.58 17.60 20.58
N ALA A 239 -8.21 18.66 21.07
CA ALA A 239 -7.66 19.53 22.11
C ALA A 239 -7.48 18.77 23.43
N GLU A 240 -8.48 18.01 23.87
CA GLU A 240 -8.42 17.16 25.06
C GLU A 240 -7.30 16.13 24.97
N TYR A 241 -7.17 15.45 23.83
CA TYR A 241 -6.06 14.54 23.59
C TYR A 241 -4.70 15.24 23.69
N LEU A 242 -4.54 16.39 23.07
CA LEU A 242 -3.28 17.12 23.09
C LEU A 242 -2.94 17.67 24.48
N ALA A 243 -3.94 18.07 25.27
CA ALA A 243 -3.77 18.52 26.65
C ALA A 243 -3.27 17.40 27.59
N GLN A 244 -3.66 16.16 27.33
CA GLN A 244 -3.21 15.00 28.12
C GLN A 244 -1.79 14.51 27.73
N ARG A 245 -1.20 15.05 26.66
CA ARG A 245 0.13 14.62 26.22
C ARG A 245 1.22 15.21 27.07
N THR A 246 2.12 14.35 27.53
CA THR A 246 3.29 14.71 28.35
C THR A 246 4.63 14.63 27.56
N ASP A 247 4.57 14.22 26.29
CA ASP A 247 5.73 14.11 25.41
C ASP A 247 5.96 15.41 24.61
N HIS A 248 7.20 15.57 24.10
CA HIS A 248 7.61 16.71 23.26
C HIS A 248 7.60 16.41 21.76
N ASN A 249 7.09 15.25 21.34
CA ASN A 249 7.05 14.90 19.93
C ASN A 249 6.12 15.85 19.15
N GLU A 250 6.62 16.38 18.05
CA GLU A 250 5.87 17.33 17.20
C GLU A 250 4.65 16.70 16.52
N ALA A 251 4.67 15.37 16.29
CA ALA A 251 3.61 14.67 15.58
C ALA A 251 2.24 14.89 16.22
N LEU A 252 1.20 15.05 15.37
CA LEU A 252 -0.18 15.19 15.85
C LEU A 252 -0.62 13.96 16.65
N PHE A 253 -0.38 12.76 16.13
CA PHE A 253 -0.68 11.51 16.82
C PHE A 253 0.58 10.70 17.09
N VAL A 254 0.71 10.23 18.34
CA VAL A 254 1.84 9.42 18.80
C VAL A 254 1.40 8.07 19.38
N SER A 255 2.34 7.15 19.51
CA SER A 255 2.12 5.87 20.18
C SER A 255 1.83 6.07 21.67
N SER A 256 1.08 5.13 22.29
CA SER A 256 0.86 5.14 23.75
C SER A 256 2.06 4.65 24.56
N VAL A 257 3.03 4.03 23.90
CA VAL A 257 4.23 3.46 24.53
C VAL A 257 5.38 4.43 24.38
N LYS A 258 6.14 4.66 25.47
CA LYS A 258 7.37 5.46 25.42
C LYS A 258 8.34 4.87 24.40
N PRO A 259 9.08 5.69 23.67
CA PRO A 259 9.23 7.15 23.79
C PRO A 259 8.17 7.98 23.06
N HIS A 260 6.94 7.52 22.86
CA HIS A 260 5.84 8.22 22.20
C HIS A 260 6.17 8.68 20.77
N GLN A 261 6.62 7.73 19.96
CA GLN A 261 6.98 7.99 18.55
C GLN A 261 5.73 8.33 17.71
N ARG A 262 5.96 9.09 16.62
CA ARG A 262 4.95 9.37 15.60
C ARG A 262 4.20 8.10 15.19
N LEU A 263 2.88 8.17 15.18
CA LEU A 263 2.04 7.02 14.82
C LEU A 263 2.19 6.70 13.33
N THR A 264 2.49 5.45 13.02
CA THR A 264 2.67 4.99 11.64
C THR A 264 1.33 4.59 11.00
N LYS A 265 1.31 4.44 9.66
CA LYS A 265 0.14 3.88 8.94
C LYS A 265 -0.26 2.50 9.47
N ALA A 266 0.72 1.67 9.82
CA ALA A 266 0.48 0.35 10.43
C ALA A 266 -0.09 0.49 11.85
N GLY A 267 0.45 1.42 12.65
CA GLY A 267 -0.03 1.72 14.00
C GLY A 267 -1.49 2.18 14.01
N ILE A 268 -1.89 3.07 13.09
CA ILE A 268 -3.30 3.48 12.95
C ILE A 268 -4.20 2.29 12.62
N ARG A 269 -3.81 1.43 11.67
CA ARG A 269 -4.59 0.24 11.32
C ARG A 269 -4.69 -0.75 12.49
N ALA A 270 -3.61 -0.95 13.23
CA ALA A 270 -3.59 -1.80 14.42
C ALA A 270 -4.51 -1.26 15.52
N LEU A 271 -4.51 0.07 15.74
CA LEU A 271 -5.40 0.73 16.70
C LEU A 271 -6.87 0.54 16.32
N LEU A 272 -7.24 0.79 15.06
CA LEU A 272 -8.59 0.55 14.57
C LEU A 272 -9.00 -0.93 14.71
N LYS A 273 -8.09 -1.87 14.43
CA LYS A 273 -8.32 -3.31 14.63
C LYS A 273 -8.55 -3.63 16.12
N LYS A 274 -7.81 -2.99 17.03
CA LYS A 274 -7.98 -3.14 18.48
C LYS A 274 -9.33 -2.62 18.94
N ILE A 275 -9.77 -1.44 18.49
CA ILE A 275 -11.11 -0.88 18.80
C ILE A 275 -12.20 -1.84 18.30
N LYS A 276 -12.07 -2.31 17.04
CA LYS A 276 -13.02 -3.26 16.46
C LYS A 276 -13.17 -4.55 17.27
N ALA A 277 -12.09 -5.07 17.85
CA ALA A 277 -12.07 -6.31 18.61
C ALA A 277 -12.75 -6.19 19.98
N ARG A 278 -13.16 -4.99 20.42
CA ARG A 278 -13.80 -4.76 21.72
C ARG A 278 -15.30 -5.05 21.74
N ASP A 279 -15.92 -5.21 20.56
CA ASP A 279 -17.35 -5.48 20.45
C ASP A 279 -17.64 -6.36 19.23
N GLU A 280 -18.31 -7.49 19.45
CA GLU A 280 -18.66 -8.44 18.40
C GLU A 280 -19.56 -7.84 17.31
N ARG A 281 -20.40 -6.86 17.68
CA ARG A 281 -21.24 -6.14 16.70
C ARG A 281 -20.43 -5.40 15.66
N LEU A 282 -19.19 -5.02 15.98
CA LEU A 282 -18.25 -4.42 15.04
C LEU A 282 -17.58 -5.45 14.11
N ALA A 283 -17.77 -6.76 14.32
CA ALA A 283 -17.12 -7.80 13.53
C ALA A 283 -17.39 -7.67 12.02
N ARG A 284 -18.56 -7.22 11.63
CA ARG A 284 -18.96 -6.99 10.23
C ARG A 284 -18.55 -5.62 9.69
N VAL A 285 -18.27 -4.65 10.56
CA VAL A 285 -17.90 -3.29 10.16
C VAL A 285 -16.49 -3.29 9.59
N LYS A 286 -16.31 -2.76 8.38
CA LYS A 286 -14.99 -2.63 7.76
C LYS A 286 -14.31 -1.36 8.27
N LEU A 287 -13.61 -1.45 9.39
CA LEU A 287 -13.00 -0.32 10.07
C LEU A 287 -11.58 -0.06 9.56
N THR A 288 -11.44 0.89 8.63
CA THR A 288 -10.16 1.31 8.04
C THR A 288 -10.16 2.82 7.75
N PRO A 289 -8.99 3.50 7.71
CA PRO A 289 -8.93 4.92 7.36
C PRO A 289 -9.58 5.25 6.01
N HIS A 290 -9.49 4.34 5.06
CA HIS A 290 -10.09 4.53 3.73
C HIS A 290 -11.62 4.48 3.77
N VAL A 291 -12.19 3.63 4.61
CA VAL A 291 -13.64 3.56 4.81
C VAL A 291 -14.15 4.84 5.48
N TYR A 292 -13.47 5.37 6.51
CA TYR A 292 -13.80 6.67 7.09
C TYR A 292 -13.84 7.79 6.05
N ARG A 293 -12.80 7.88 5.22
CA ARG A 293 -12.73 8.87 4.15
C ARG A 293 -13.86 8.71 3.13
N ARG A 294 -14.18 7.47 2.75
CA ARG A 294 -15.27 7.18 1.83
C ARG A 294 -16.61 7.55 2.45
N THR A 295 -16.89 7.12 3.68
CA THR A 295 -18.09 7.47 4.42
C THR A 295 -18.28 8.98 4.45
N ARG A 296 -17.21 9.74 4.78
CA ARG A 296 -17.28 11.21 4.77
C ARG A 296 -17.62 11.78 3.40
N GLY A 297 -17.00 11.24 2.33
CA GLY A 297 -17.28 11.67 0.97
C GLY A 297 -18.73 11.42 0.57
N THR A 298 -19.24 10.22 0.83
CA THR A 298 -20.64 9.85 0.56
C THR A 298 -21.61 10.73 1.38
N ASP A 299 -21.34 10.95 2.66
CA ASP A 299 -22.19 11.81 3.50
C ASP A 299 -22.24 13.27 3.00
N LEU A 300 -21.12 13.79 2.48
CA LEU A 300 -21.06 15.14 1.92
C LEU A 300 -21.82 15.25 0.61
N ILE A 301 -21.71 14.27 -0.29
CA ILE A 301 -22.53 14.23 -1.53
C ILE A 301 -24.01 14.13 -1.19
N ASN A 302 -24.38 13.23 -0.28
CA ASN A 302 -25.78 13.05 0.14
C ASN A 302 -26.35 14.28 0.86
N ARG A 303 -25.52 15.20 1.32
CA ARG A 303 -25.92 16.53 1.86
C ARG A 303 -25.91 17.62 0.78
N GLY A 304 -25.75 17.27 -0.50
CA GLY A 304 -25.81 18.18 -1.62
C GLY A 304 -24.50 18.90 -1.97
N MET A 305 -23.35 18.43 -1.45
CA MET A 305 -22.06 19.02 -1.86
C MET A 305 -21.76 18.66 -3.33
N PRO A 306 -21.51 19.63 -4.22
CA PRO A 306 -21.10 19.37 -5.58
C PRO A 306 -19.85 18.48 -5.67
N ALA A 307 -19.82 17.58 -6.65
CA ALA A 307 -18.74 16.61 -6.80
C ALA A 307 -17.36 17.28 -7.00
N GLU A 308 -17.31 18.40 -7.70
CA GLU A 308 -16.10 19.19 -7.95
C GLU A 308 -15.53 19.75 -6.64
N LEU A 309 -16.39 20.27 -5.77
CA LEU A 309 -15.99 20.80 -4.46
C LEU A 309 -15.54 19.67 -3.54
N LEU A 310 -16.20 18.51 -3.59
CA LEU A 310 -15.78 17.34 -2.85
C LEU A 310 -14.43 16.81 -3.37
N ALA A 311 -14.21 16.78 -4.69
CA ALA A 311 -12.92 16.41 -5.28
C ALA A 311 -11.79 17.30 -4.76
N LYS A 312 -11.99 18.61 -4.76
CA LYS A 312 -11.04 19.60 -4.22
C LYS A 312 -10.80 19.38 -2.72
N LYS A 313 -11.88 19.21 -1.93
CA LYS A 313 -11.81 18.97 -0.48
C LYS A 313 -11.02 17.69 -0.15
N LEU A 314 -11.30 16.61 -0.83
CA LEU A 314 -10.64 15.33 -0.61
C LEU A 314 -9.27 15.22 -1.35
N GLY A 315 -8.95 16.14 -2.27
CA GLY A 315 -7.72 16.10 -3.07
C GLY A 315 -7.72 14.93 -4.06
N HIS A 316 -8.82 14.71 -4.78
CA HIS A 316 -8.89 13.86 -5.95
C HIS A 316 -8.49 14.65 -7.18
N GLU A 317 -7.53 14.14 -7.94
CA GLU A 317 -7.07 14.79 -9.18
C GLU A 317 -8.12 14.66 -10.31
N ASN A 318 -8.94 13.59 -10.25
CA ASN A 318 -9.96 13.32 -11.25
C ASN A 318 -11.34 13.17 -10.58
N VAL A 319 -12.29 14.01 -10.99
CA VAL A 319 -13.69 13.98 -10.53
C VAL A 319 -14.37 12.65 -10.89
N GLN A 320 -14.05 12.06 -12.07
CA GLN A 320 -14.58 10.77 -12.47
C GLN A 320 -14.21 9.65 -11.49
N THR A 321 -12.97 9.65 -10.99
CA THR A 321 -12.55 8.71 -9.93
C THR A 321 -13.37 8.90 -8.66
N LEU A 322 -13.72 10.14 -8.33
CA LEU A 322 -14.57 10.44 -7.19
C LEU A 322 -15.99 9.90 -7.41
N LEU A 323 -16.61 10.19 -8.54
CA LEU A 323 -17.95 9.69 -8.88
C LEU A 323 -18.00 8.15 -8.82
N THR A 324 -17.01 7.49 -9.37
CA THR A 324 -16.90 6.02 -9.31
C THR A 324 -16.74 5.50 -7.87
N CYS A 325 -16.03 6.23 -7.02
CA CYS A 325 -15.79 5.82 -5.62
C CYS A 325 -16.98 6.10 -4.68
N TYR A 326 -17.81 7.10 -4.97
CA TYR A 326 -18.89 7.60 -4.10
C TYR A 326 -20.28 7.46 -4.76
N ALA A 327 -20.44 6.53 -5.69
CA ALA A 327 -21.65 6.32 -6.50
C ALA A 327 -22.91 5.89 -5.73
N GLU A 328 -22.84 5.75 -4.39
CA GLU A 328 -24.03 5.57 -3.52
C GLU A 328 -24.71 6.91 -3.25
N ILE A 329 -25.12 7.62 -4.30
CA ILE A 329 -26.02 8.75 -4.15
C ILE A 329 -27.39 8.18 -3.80
N ARG A 330 -27.94 8.57 -2.64
CA ARG A 330 -29.29 8.15 -2.24
C ARG A 330 -30.31 8.76 -3.20
N GLN A 331 -31.36 7.99 -3.49
CA GLN A 331 -32.44 8.46 -4.38
C GLN A 331 -33.07 9.76 -3.83
N GLU A 332 -33.17 9.87 -2.49
CA GLU A 332 -33.67 11.10 -1.86
C GLU A 332 -32.79 12.33 -2.17
N THR A 333 -31.49 12.13 -2.32
CA THR A 333 -30.58 13.23 -2.72
C THR A 333 -30.82 13.67 -4.15
N VAL A 334 -31.16 12.74 -5.04
CA VAL A 334 -31.54 13.04 -6.43
C VAL A 334 -32.85 13.84 -6.44
N TRP A 335 -33.85 13.39 -5.71
CA TRP A 335 -35.14 14.09 -5.62
C TRP A 335 -35.00 15.50 -5.01
N ALA A 336 -34.23 15.65 -3.94
CA ALA A 336 -33.97 16.97 -3.35
C ALA A 336 -33.18 17.89 -4.31
N ALA A 337 -32.36 17.34 -5.18
CA ALA A 337 -31.69 18.12 -6.23
C ALA A 337 -32.68 18.51 -7.33
N GLU A 338 -33.58 17.62 -7.74
CA GLU A 338 -34.64 17.93 -8.70
C GLU A 338 -35.55 19.06 -8.19
N GLU A 339 -35.97 19.02 -6.91
CA GLU A 339 -36.76 20.10 -6.29
C GLU A 339 -36.02 21.45 -6.26
N LYS A 340 -34.68 21.42 -6.14
CA LYS A 340 -33.89 22.65 -6.04
C LYS A 340 -33.51 23.26 -7.36
N TYR A 341 -33.35 22.46 -8.39
CA TYR A 341 -32.81 22.88 -9.72
C TYR A 341 -33.77 22.66 -10.88
N GLY A 342 -34.90 21.96 -10.69
CA GLY A 342 -36.00 21.81 -11.61
C GLY A 342 -37.01 22.91 -11.46
#